data_883de1d156f5271d6c443d10fe684a6f
#
_entry.id   883de1d156f5271d6c443d10fe684a6f
#
_cell.length_a   1.000
_cell.length_b   1.000
_cell.length_c   1.000
_cell.angle_alpha   90.00
_cell.angle_beta   90.00
_cell.angle_gamma   90.00
#
_symmetry.space_group_name_H-M   'P 1'
#
loop_
_entity.id
_entity.type
_entity.pdbx_description
1 polymer ?
#
loop_
_entity_poly.entity_id
_entity_poly.type
_entity_poly.pdbx_seq_one_letter_code
_entity_poly.pdbx_strand_id
1 'polypeptide(L)'
;MIYRITAPERVRAEIQLPASKSISNRALVLHALAGGSYVPENLSDCDDTLVTIKALRDKPEVVDIMAAGTAMRFLTAYYSVTPGTRIITGTERMRHRPIGILVDALRTLGAQIEYVGEEGFPPLRITGKPLEGKEITLQGNVSSQYISALLMMGGALSQGLTLHLTGNIISRPSIELTMQLMRDFGAEVSWISDDSICVKGGGYQDTPYYIESDWSAASYWYEIAALSTRAHIELPGLFANSCQGDSKGAKLFEKLGVKTEFIKGGVRLTKTSECAERLDANLVEIPDLAQTFVVTCCLKGVPFCFTGLQSLRIKETDRISALITELRKLGFILKAEGDEALSWDGERCNAEDKPIISTYEDHRMAMAFAPASFLYNNLQIANPEVVSKSYPHFWEDLKAAGFKVY
;
A
#
# COMPACT_ATOMS: atom_id res chain seq x y z
N MET A 1 -7.66 -18.89 13.42
CA MET A 1 -7.90 -18.08 14.64
C MET A 1 -9.02 -17.12 14.33
N ILE A 2 -9.85 -16.77 15.33
CA ILE A 2 -10.93 -15.78 15.19
C ILE A 2 -10.82 -14.83 16.37
N TYR A 3 -10.84 -13.52 16.11
CA TYR A 3 -10.95 -12.50 17.15
C TYR A 3 -12.39 -12.00 17.25
N ARG A 4 -12.83 -11.72 18.48
CA ARG A 4 -14.05 -11.01 18.79
C ARG A 4 -13.72 -9.61 19.23
N ILE A 5 -14.41 -8.62 18.68
CA ILE A 5 -14.09 -7.21 18.89
C ILE A 5 -15.31 -6.49 19.43
N THR A 6 -15.11 -5.78 20.53
CA THR A 6 -16.09 -4.86 21.11
C THR A 6 -15.51 -3.47 21.16
N ALA A 7 -16.19 -2.52 20.51
CA ALA A 7 -15.74 -1.14 20.45
C ALA A 7 -16.11 -0.37 21.73
N PRO A 8 -15.32 0.63 22.14
CA PRO A 8 -15.70 1.58 23.18
C PRO A 8 -16.71 2.60 22.64
N GLU A 9 -17.45 3.26 23.52
CA GLU A 9 -18.36 4.34 23.12
C GLU A 9 -17.61 5.57 22.60
N ARG A 10 -16.49 5.90 23.24
CA ARG A 10 -15.66 7.06 22.95
C ARG A 10 -14.21 6.63 22.76
N VAL A 11 -13.50 7.32 21.90
CA VAL A 11 -12.07 7.05 21.65
C VAL A 11 -11.25 8.27 21.99
N ARG A 12 -10.33 8.12 22.93
CA ARG A 12 -9.27 9.10 23.20
C ARG A 12 -7.96 8.35 23.28
N ALA A 13 -7.09 8.60 22.31
CA ALA A 13 -5.85 7.85 22.18
C ALA A 13 -4.76 8.68 21.49
N GLU A 14 -3.52 8.35 21.80
CA GLU A 14 -2.34 8.70 21.03
C GLU A 14 -1.78 7.40 20.48
N ILE A 15 -1.70 7.27 19.17
CA ILE A 15 -1.30 6.04 18.50
C ILE A 15 -0.05 6.29 17.65
N GLN A 16 1.01 5.60 18.00
CA GLN A 16 2.22 5.55 17.18
C GLN A 16 1.97 4.57 16.03
N LEU A 17 1.62 5.11 14.87
CA LEU A 17 1.41 4.31 13.66
C LEU A 17 2.70 3.60 13.23
N PRO A 18 2.59 2.48 12.50
CA PRO A 18 3.75 1.93 11.83
C PRO A 18 4.32 2.95 10.84
N ALA A 19 5.61 2.89 10.60
CA ALA A 19 6.24 3.66 9.54
C ALA A 19 5.70 3.22 8.16
N SER A 20 5.70 4.13 7.19
CA SER A 20 5.22 3.84 5.85
C SER A 20 5.97 2.67 5.21
N LYS A 21 5.26 1.60 4.92
CA LYS A 21 5.78 0.45 4.19
C LYS A 21 6.30 0.86 2.81
N SER A 22 5.54 1.69 2.10
CA SER A 22 5.87 2.12 0.75
C SER A 22 7.13 2.97 0.70
N ILE A 23 7.34 3.84 1.69
CA ILE A 23 8.56 4.65 1.81
C ILE A 23 9.72 3.77 2.27
N SER A 24 9.53 2.94 3.29
CA SER A 24 10.57 2.06 3.83
C SER A 24 11.21 1.17 2.75
N ASN A 25 10.38 0.51 1.95
CA ASN A 25 10.87 -0.40 0.91
C ASN A 25 11.63 0.33 -0.19
N ARG A 26 11.21 1.54 -0.55
CA ARG A 26 11.95 2.38 -1.52
C ARG A 26 13.27 2.90 -0.95
N ALA A 27 13.23 3.45 0.26
CA ALA A 27 14.42 3.98 0.92
C ALA A 27 15.50 2.90 1.11
N LEU A 28 15.10 1.67 1.43
CA LEU A 28 16.02 0.53 1.54
C LEU A 28 16.71 0.20 0.22
N VAL A 29 15.97 0.19 -0.89
CA VAL A 29 16.54 -0.07 -2.21
C VAL A 29 17.47 1.06 -2.65
N LEU A 30 17.05 2.33 -2.46
CA LEU A 30 17.88 3.49 -2.79
C LEU A 30 19.15 3.53 -1.93
N HIS A 31 19.05 3.25 -0.64
CA HIS A 31 20.20 3.10 0.25
C HIS A 31 21.17 2.01 -0.24
N ALA A 32 20.64 0.85 -0.64
CA ALA A 32 21.46 -0.24 -1.17
C ALA A 32 22.13 0.14 -2.52
N LEU A 33 21.41 0.84 -3.40
CA LEU A 33 21.97 1.34 -4.67
C LEU A 33 23.02 2.43 -4.46
N ALA A 34 22.90 3.21 -3.39
CA ALA A 34 23.91 4.21 -3.02
C ALA A 34 25.18 3.59 -2.44
N GLY A 35 25.15 2.29 -2.07
CA GLY A 35 26.25 1.66 -1.34
C GLY A 35 26.52 2.32 0.01
N GLY A 36 25.46 2.87 0.62
CA GLY A 36 25.52 3.77 1.74
C GLY A 36 25.69 3.10 3.10
N SER A 37 26.07 3.89 4.10
CA SER A 37 26.22 3.51 5.51
C SER A 37 25.09 4.04 6.40
N TYR A 38 24.36 5.07 5.96
CA TYR A 38 23.22 5.67 6.69
C TYR A 38 21.96 4.84 6.48
N VAL A 39 21.74 3.82 7.32
CA VAL A 39 20.50 3.04 7.29
C VAL A 39 19.31 3.97 7.57
N PRO A 40 18.23 3.91 6.77
CA PRO A 40 17.04 4.74 7.04
C PRO A 40 16.49 4.52 8.44
N GLU A 41 16.13 5.61 9.11
CA GLU A 41 15.57 5.59 10.46
C GLU A 41 14.05 5.39 10.43
N ASN A 42 13.51 4.75 11.47
CA ASN A 42 12.09 4.47 11.61
C ASN A 42 11.54 3.57 10.48
N LEU A 43 12.28 2.53 10.12
CA LEU A 43 11.80 1.55 9.15
C LEU A 43 10.55 0.84 9.63
N SER A 44 9.66 0.51 8.70
CA SER A 44 8.49 -0.32 8.99
C SER A 44 8.92 -1.70 9.50
N ASP A 45 8.20 -2.21 10.48
CA ASP A 45 8.37 -3.55 11.05
C ASP A 45 7.43 -4.60 10.43
N CYS A 46 6.76 -4.25 9.34
CA CYS A 46 5.86 -5.15 8.63
C CYS A 46 6.61 -6.24 7.84
N ASP A 47 5.91 -7.33 7.56
CA ASP A 47 6.48 -8.49 6.85
C ASP A 47 7.18 -8.11 5.54
N ASP A 48 6.54 -7.26 4.72
CA ASP A 48 7.09 -6.83 3.43
C ASP A 48 8.44 -6.09 3.57
N THR A 49 8.59 -5.28 4.61
CA THR A 49 9.83 -4.55 4.86
C THR A 49 10.90 -5.45 5.48
N LEU A 50 10.52 -6.32 6.41
CA LEU A 50 11.46 -7.24 7.07
C LEU A 50 12.13 -8.20 6.07
N VAL A 51 11.38 -8.74 5.10
CA VAL A 51 11.97 -9.59 4.06
C VAL A 51 12.91 -8.82 3.15
N THR A 52 12.62 -7.56 2.87
CA THR A 52 13.50 -6.68 2.09
C THR A 52 14.80 -6.39 2.84
N ILE A 53 14.72 -6.05 4.12
CA ILE A 53 15.90 -5.84 5.00
C ILE A 53 16.77 -7.09 5.01
N LYS A 54 16.16 -8.25 5.24
CA LYS A 54 16.87 -9.54 5.27
C LYS A 54 17.57 -9.83 3.95
N ALA A 55 16.88 -9.68 2.83
CA ALA A 55 17.43 -9.92 1.51
C ALA A 55 18.67 -9.04 1.21
N LEU A 56 18.58 -7.74 1.53
CA LEU A 56 19.66 -6.79 1.29
C LEU A 56 20.85 -6.98 2.24
N ARG A 57 20.59 -7.37 3.48
CA ARG A 57 21.64 -7.61 4.50
C ARG A 57 22.38 -8.92 4.26
N ASP A 58 21.63 -10.01 4.13
CA ASP A 58 22.19 -11.38 4.13
C ASP A 58 22.66 -11.80 2.74
N LYS A 59 22.13 -11.20 1.69
CA LYS A 59 22.46 -11.44 0.26
C LYS A 59 22.51 -12.95 -0.09
N PRO A 60 21.46 -13.73 0.26
CA PRO A 60 21.47 -15.17 0.03
C PRO A 60 21.42 -15.50 -1.46
N GLU A 61 21.84 -16.72 -1.82
CA GLU A 61 21.71 -17.23 -3.22
C GLU A 61 20.24 -17.42 -3.61
N VAL A 62 19.42 -17.90 -2.67
CA VAL A 62 17.97 -18.02 -2.85
C VAL A 62 17.28 -17.02 -1.93
N VAL A 63 16.62 -16.06 -2.54
CA VAL A 63 15.91 -14.96 -1.86
C VAL A 63 14.43 -15.31 -1.82
N ASP A 64 13.97 -15.78 -0.68
CA ASP A 64 12.54 -16.01 -0.46
C ASP A 64 11.89 -14.75 0.13
N ILE A 65 11.09 -14.08 -0.70
CA ILE A 65 10.36 -12.88 -0.29
C ILE A 65 8.97 -13.18 0.28
N MET A 66 8.64 -14.42 0.50
CA MET A 66 7.35 -14.83 1.02
C MET A 66 6.18 -14.29 0.16
N ALA A 67 5.28 -13.51 0.76
CA ALA A 67 4.14 -12.89 0.07
C ALA A 67 4.37 -11.40 -0.27
N ALA A 68 5.60 -10.91 -0.15
CA ALA A 68 5.95 -9.50 -0.30
C ALA A 68 6.06 -9.10 -1.78
N GLY A 69 4.95 -8.65 -2.36
CA GLY A 69 4.89 -8.27 -3.77
C GLY A 69 5.81 -7.10 -4.14
N THR A 70 5.95 -6.12 -3.28
CA THR A 70 6.87 -4.99 -3.49
C THR A 70 8.31 -5.46 -3.51
N ALA A 71 8.71 -6.32 -2.57
CA ALA A 71 10.05 -6.90 -2.53
C ALA A 71 10.37 -7.68 -3.81
N MET A 72 9.42 -8.49 -4.32
CA MET A 72 9.60 -9.21 -5.58
C MET A 72 9.97 -8.26 -6.72
N ARG A 73 9.24 -7.16 -6.91
CA ARG A 73 9.45 -6.23 -8.02
C ARG A 73 10.72 -5.41 -7.84
N PHE A 74 10.92 -4.83 -6.66
CA PHE A 74 12.06 -3.95 -6.40
C PHE A 74 13.38 -4.71 -6.39
N LEU A 75 13.42 -5.89 -5.77
CA LEU A 75 14.65 -6.70 -5.74
C LEU A 75 14.97 -7.32 -7.11
N THR A 76 13.97 -7.64 -7.93
CA THR A 76 14.23 -8.09 -9.31
C THR A 76 15.00 -7.02 -10.11
N ALA A 77 14.58 -5.76 -10.02
CA ALA A 77 15.31 -4.67 -10.66
C ALA A 77 16.67 -4.41 -10.02
N TYR A 78 16.75 -4.40 -8.69
CA TYR A 78 17.98 -4.21 -7.94
C TYR A 78 19.04 -5.27 -8.26
N TYR A 79 18.67 -6.54 -8.27
CA TYR A 79 19.59 -7.64 -8.58
C TYR A 79 20.04 -7.64 -10.05
N SER A 80 19.26 -7.05 -10.94
CA SER A 80 19.64 -6.94 -12.36
C SER A 80 20.89 -6.06 -12.58
N VAL A 81 21.14 -5.11 -11.68
CA VAL A 81 22.30 -4.18 -11.73
C VAL A 81 23.34 -4.45 -10.65
N THR A 82 23.10 -5.42 -9.79
CA THR A 82 24.01 -5.76 -8.66
C THR A 82 24.76 -7.05 -8.99
N PRO A 83 26.11 -7.08 -8.93
CA PRO A 83 26.88 -8.27 -9.28
C PRO A 83 26.47 -9.51 -8.48
N GLY A 84 26.49 -10.66 -9.13
CA GLY A 84 26.16 -11.96 -8.56
C GLY A 84 24.93 -12.60 -9.20
N THR A 85 24.76 -13.89 -8.96
CA THR A 85 23.60 -14.66 -9.44
C THR A 85 22.74 -15.06 -8.25
N ARG A 86 21.42 -14.81 -8.35
CA ARG A 86 20.44 -15.12 -7.31
C ARG A 86 19.16 -15.68 -7.89
N ILE A 87 18.49 -16.53 -7.12
CA ILE A 87 17.13 -16.97 -7.42
C ILE A 87 16.20 -16.21 -6.47
N ILE A 88 15.24 -15.47 -7.01
CA ILE A 88 14.18 -14.82 -6.23
C ILE A 88 12.89 -15.63 -6.35
N THR A 89 12.29 -15.96 -5.20
CA THR A 89 11.08 -16.77 -5.10
C THR A 89 10.19 -16.27 -3.97
N GLY A 90 9.06 -16.90 -3.78
CA GLY A 90 8.11 -16.60 -2.70
C GLY A 90 7.12 -17.75 -2.48
N THR A 91 6.04 -17.48 -1.76
CA THR A 91 4.96 -18.43 -1.53
C THR A 91 4.38 -18.94 -2.85
N GLU A 92 3.63 -20.04 -2.79
CA GLU A 92 2.96 -20.59 -3.97
C GLU A 92 2.11 -19.53 -4.68
N ARG A 93 1.33 -18.74 -3.93
CA ARG A 93 0.54 -17.64 -4.51
C ARG A 93 1.42 -16.58 -5.19
N MET A 94 2.57 -16.23 -4.61
CA MET A 94 3.51 -15.29 -5.22
C MET A 94 4.05 -15.81 -6.55
N ARG A 95 4.31 -17.11 -6.64
CA ARG A 95 4.77 -17.76 -7.88
C ARG A 95 3.72 -17.76 -9.00
N HIS A 96 2.46 -17.50 -8.68
CA HIS A 96 1.37 -17.31 -9.65
C HIS A 96 1.02 -15.83 -9.91
N ARG A 97 1.78 -14.89 -9.38
CA ARG A 97 1.61 -13.47 -9.67
C ARG A 97 2.50 -13.07 -10.86
N PRO A 98 1.91 -12.49 -11.94
CA PRO A 98 2.66 -12.17 -13.14
C PRO A 98 3.75 -11.12 -12.86
N ILE A 99 4.90 -11.30 -13.53
CA ILE A 99 6.05 -10.38 -13.47
C ILE A 99 6.67 -10.15 -14.86
N GLY A 100 6.10 -10.75 -15.90
CA GLY A 100 6.65 -10.73 -17.25
C GLY A 100 6.91 -9.33 -17.81
N ILE A 101 6.01 -8.38 -17.55
CA ILE A 101 6.17 -6.99 -18.03
C ILE A 101 7.45 -6.35 -17.49
N LEU A 102 7.75 -6.55 -16.20
CA LEU A 102 8.99 -6.03 -15.61
C LEU A 102 10.22 -6.76 -16.17
N VAL A 103 10.15 -8.09 -16.30
CA VAL A 103 11.26 -8.90 -16.84
C VAL A 103 11.57 -8.50 -18.27
N ASP A 104 10.55 -8.32 -19.11
CA ASP A 104 10.73 -7.90 -20.51
C ASP A 104 11.37 -6.51 -20.61
N ALA A 105 10.94 -5.56 -19.77
CA ALA A 105 11.53 -4.23 -19.71
C ALA A 105 13.01 -4.29 -19.28
N LEU A 106 13.33 -5.08 -18.25
CA LEU A 106 14.69 -5.27 -17.77
C LEU A 106 15.58 -5.95 -18.82
N ARG A 107 15.08 -6.97 -19.50
CA ARG A 107 15.79 -7.63 -20.62
C ARG A 107 16.05 -6.67 -21.77
N THR A 108 15.11 -5.79 -22.08
CA THR A 108 15.30 -4.73 -23.10
C THR A 108 16.45 -3.79 -22.72
N LEU A 109 16.69 -3.57 -21.42
CA LEU A 109 17.84 -2.81 -20.92
C LEU A 109 19.13 -3.63 -20.85
N GLY A 110 19.08 -4.91 -21.20
CA GLY A 110 20.24 -5.81 -21.22
C GLY A 110 20.37 -6.71 -19.99
N ALA A 111 19.39 -6.72 -19.09
CA ALA A 111 19.41 -7.58 -17.91
C ALA A 111 19.38 -9.07 -18.28
N GLN A 112 20.06 -9.89 -17.47
CA GLN A 112 20.10 -11.33 -17.64
C GLN A 112 19.20 -11.99 -16.60
N ILE A 113 17.98 -12.35 -17.03
CA ILE A 113 16.93 -12.94 -16.20
C ILE A 113 16.39 -14.19 -16.91
N GLU A 114 16.31 -15.29 -16.16
CA GLU A 114 15.75 -16.55 -16.59
C GLU A 114 14.55 -16.95 -15.71
N TYR A 115 13.50 -17.46 -16.31
CA TYR A 115 12.42 -18.09 -15.56
C TYR A 115 12.85 -19.50 -15.13
N VAL A 116 12.76 -19.79 -13.83
CA VAL A 116 13.12 -21.12 -13.30
C VAL A 116 11.99 -22.12 -13.51
N GLY A 117 10.74 -21.64 -13.51
CA GLY A 117 9.55 -22.44 -13.75
C GLY A 117 8.77 -21.94 -14.94
N GLU A 118 7.52 -21.55 -14.73
CA GLU A 118 6.62 -21.05 -15.76
C GLU A 118 7.04 -19.68 -16.26
N GLU A 119 7.02 -19.49 -17.59
CA GLU A 119 7.33 -18.20 -18.20
C GLU A 119 6.34 -17.12 -17.80
N GLY A 120 6.85 -15.94 -17.44
CA GLY A 120 6.06 -14.82 -16.96
C GLY A 120 5.85 -14.79 -15.46
N PHE A 121 6.31 -15.82 -14.71
CA PHE A 121 6.08 -15.98 -13.28
C PHE A 121 7.36 -16.30 -12.50
N PRO A 122 7.45 -15.88 -11.22
CA PRO A 122 8.52 -16.35 -10.35
C PRO A 122 8.48 -17.88 -10.18
N PRO A 123 9.61 -18.56 -9.84
CA PRO A 123 10.91 -17.98 -9.47
C PRO A 123 11.72 -17.47 -10.66
N LEU A 124 12.60 -16.50 -10.39
CA LEU A 124 13.51 -15.92 -11.38
C LEU A 124 14.96 -16.19 -10.97
N ARG A 125 15.81 -16.56 -11.96
CA ARG A 125 17.26 -16.52 -11.80
C ARG A 125 17.79 -15.24 -12.43
N ILE A 126 18.46 -14.41 -11.64
CA ILE A 126 18.95 -13.10 -12.05
C ILE A 126 20.47 -13.08 -11.91
N THR A 127 21.16 -12.80 -13.01
CA THR A 127 22.61 -12.57 -13.02
C THR A 127 22.84 -11.07 -13.20
N GLY A 128 23.22 -10.39 -12.12
CA GLY A 128 23.43 -8.95 -12.11
C GLY A 128 24.70 -8.53 -12.81
N LYS A 129 24.63 -7.43 -13.53
CA LYS A 129 25.76 -6.80 -14.23
C LYS A 129 25.52 -5.30 -14.41
N PRO A 130 26.56 -4.49 -14.62
CA PRO A 130 26.36 -3.10 -15.01
C PRO A 130 25.54 -3.00 -16.30
N LEU A 131 24.56 -2.09 -16.31
CA LEU A 131 23.75 -1.77 -17.49
C LEU A 131 23.96 -0.30 -17.85
N GLU A 132 23.93 0.02 -19.14
CA GLU A 132 24.19 1.38 -19.60
C GLU A 132 22.98 2.29 -19.48
N GLY A 133 21.81 1.77 -19.77
CA GLY A 133 20.56 2.52 -19.84
C GLY A 133 20.18 2.92 -21.26
N LYS A 134 18.93 3.26 -21.43
CA LYS A 134 18.33 3.73 -22.68
C LYS A 134 16.86 4.15 -22.45
N GLU A 135 16.17 4.36 -23.55
CA GLU A 135 14.72 4.57 -23.55
C GLU A 135 13.96 3.24 -23.58
N ILE A 136 12.89 3.15 -22.78
CA ILE A 136 11.95 2.04 -22.81
C ILE A 136 10.52 2.57 -22.73
N THR A 137 9.57 1.76 -23.19
CA THR A 137 8.14 2.07 -23.18
C THR A 137 7.38 1.01 -22.39
N LEU A 138 6.50 1.45 -21.49
CA LEU A 138 5.55 0.62 -20.76
C LEU A 138 4.13 1.17 -20.90
N GLN A 139 3.14 0.29 -20.73
CA GLN A 139 1.77 0.74 -20.54
C GLN A 139 1.61 1.42 -19.17
N GLY A 140 0.97 2.57 -19.11
CA GLY A 140 0.76 3.33 -17.88
C GLY A 140 -0.25 2.71 -16.91
N ASN A 141 -1.06 1.77 -17.39
CA ASN A 141 -2.06 1.05 -16.59
C ASN A 141 -1.53 -0.23 -15.90
N VAL A 142 -0.23 -0.50 -16.02
CA VAL A 142 0.43 -1.59 -15.27
C VAL A 142 0.64 -1.21 -13.81
N SER A 143 1.03 -2.18 -13.00
CA SER A 143 1.38 -1.93 -11.60
C SER A 143 2.41 -0.82 -11.46
N SER A 144 2.10 0.18 -10.63
CA SER A 144 3.04 1.27 -10.30
C SER A 144 4.35 0.75 -9.67
N GLN A 145 4.36 -0.46 -9.14
CA GLN A 145 5.56 -1.10 -8.61
C GLN A 145 6.57 -1.44 -9.71
N TYR A 146 6.10 -1.77 -10.93
CA TYR A 146 7.01 -1.98 -12.07
C TYR A 146 7.68 -0.68 -12.48
N ILE A 147 6.88 0.39 -12.58
CA ILE A 147 7.38 1.73 -12.91
C ILE A 147 8.37 2.19 -11.85
N SER A 148 8.02 2.08 -10.57
CA SER A 148 8.90 2.46 -9.46
C SER A 148 10.22 1.67 -9.44
N ALA A 149 10.16 0.36 -9.69
CA ALA A 149 11.35 -0.49 -9.75
C ALA A 149 12.31 -0.05 -10.86
N LEU A 150 11.78 0.22 -12.04
CA LEU A 150 12.56 0.68 -13.19
C LEU A 150 13.15 2.08 -12.96
N LEU A 151 12.38 3.01 -12.40
CA LEU A 151 12.86 4.35 -12.09
C LEU A 151 14.03 4.33 -11.11
N MET A 152 13.88 3.63 -9.98
CA MET A 152 14.94 3.54 -8.96
C MET A 152 16.22 2.90 -9.52
N MET A 153 16.09 1.82 -10.27
CA MET A 153 17.22 1.19 -10.95
C MET A 153 17.83 2.13 -12.00
N GLY A 154 16.99 2.92 -12.68
CA GLY A 154 17.41 3.87 -13.72
C GLY A 154 18.47 4.86 -13.25
N GLY A 155 18.41 5.30 -11.98
CA GLY A 155 19.43 6.16 -11.40
C GLY A 155 20.81 5.50 -11.26
N ALA A 156 20.86 4.18 -11.17
CA ALA A 156 22.10 3.40 -11.09
C ALA A 156 22.70 3.06 -12.45
N LEU A 157 21.99 3.31 -13.56
CA LEU A 157 22.48 3.10 -14.90
C LEU A 157 23.47 4.22 -15.29
N SER A 158 24.53 3.88 -16.03
CA SER A 158 25.56 4.88 -16.37
C SER A 158 25.03 6.04 -17.20
N GLN A 159 24.05 5.81 -18.07
CA GLN A 159 23.40 6.81 -18.92
C GLN A 159 21.96 7.13 -18.50
N GLY A 160 21.52 6.62 -17.34
CA GLY A 160 20.18 6.82 -16.86
C GLY A 160 19.10 6.08 -17.65
N LEU A 161 17.87 6.56 -17.56
CA LEU A 161 16.69 5.92 -18.16
C LEU A 161 15.69 6.99 -18.60
N THR A 162 15.16 6.86 -19.81
CA THR A 162 13.93 7.55 -20.20
C THR A 162 12.81 6.53 -20.32
N LEU A 163 11.76 6.74 -19.53
CA LEU A 163 10.60 5.85 -19.46
C LEU A 163 9.38 6.53 -20.09
N HIS A 164 8.88 5.95 -21.16
CA HIS A 164 7.65 6.39 -21.83
C HIS A 164 6.47 5.53 -21.36
N LEU A 165 5.41 6.15 -20.90
CA LEU A 165 4.19 5.49 -20.43
C LEU A 165 3.07 5.71 -21.45
N THR A 166 2.46 4.63 -21.94
CA THR A 166 1.37 4.71 -22.91
C THR A 166 0.01 4.50 -22.26
N GLY A 167 -1.02 5.14 -22.77
CA GLY A 167 -2.38 5.04 -22.24
C GLY A 167 -2.58 5.74 -20.91
N ASN A 168 -3.55 5.30 -20.15
CA ASN A 168 -3.87 5.91 -18.85
C ASN A 168 -2.85 5.52 -17.78
N ILE A 169 -2.27 6.50 -17.12
CA ILE A 169 -1.35 6.29 -16.00
C ILE A 169 -2.17 6.17 -14.71
N ILE A 170 -2.22 4.97 -14.17
CA ILE A 170 -2.85 4.70 -12.88
C ILE A 170 -1.84 4.83 -11.74
N SER A 171 -2.33 5.16 -10.54
CA SER A 171 -1.47 5.30 -9.35
C SER A 171 -0.30 6.28 -9.52
N ARG A 172 -0.53 7.40 -10.20
CA ARG A 172 0.45 8.48 -10.36
C ARG A 172 1.10 8.92 -9.02
N PRO A 173 0.37 9.02 -7.90
CA PRO A 173 0.99 9.32 -6.61
C PRO A 173 2.11 8.37 -6.18
N SER A 174 2.02 7.09 -6.51
CA SER A 174 3.11 6.13 -6.21
C SER A 174 4.36 6.40 -7.05
N ILE A 175 4.19 6.90 -8.27
CA ILE A 175 5.30 7.32 -9.14
C ILE A 175 5.94 8.58 -8.56
N GLU A 176 5.14 9.57 -8.20
CA GLU A 176 5.62 10.81 -7.59
C GLU A 176 6.36 10.56 -6.27
N LEU A 177 5.81 9.67 -5.42
CA LEU A 177 6.49 9.22 -4.20
C LEU A 177 7.89 8.67 -4.50
N THR A 178 7.99 7.81 -5.50
CA THR A 178 9.27 7.22 -5.91
C THR A 178 10.24 8.29 -6.41
N MET A 179 9.78 9.18 -7.28
CA MET A 179 10.60 10.27 -7.81
C MET A 179 11.08 11.22 -6.70
N GLN A 180 10.22 11.50 -5.71
CA GLN A 180 10.60 12.36 -4.58
C GLN A 180 11.71 11.70 -3.75
N LEU A 181 11.56 10.42 -3.40
CA LEU A 181 12.61 9.71 -2.68
C LEU A 181 13.92 9.63 -3.48
N MET A 182 13.85 9.41 -4.78
CA MET A 182 15.04 9.41 -5.64
C MET A 182 15.78 10.76 -5.58
N ARG A 183 15.03 11.87 -5.60
CA ARG A 183 15.61 13.23 -5.43
C ARG A 183 16.23 13.41 -4.05
N ASP A 184 15.56 12.94 -3.00
CA ASP A 184 16.07 13.01 -1.62
C ASP A 184 17.39 12.22 -1.47
N PHE A 185 17.59 11.18 -2.28
CA PHE A 185 18.83 10.42 -2.38
C PHE A 185 19.78 10.94 -3.49
N GLY A 186 19.59 12.17 -3.96
CA GLY A 186 20.50 12.89 -4.84
C GLY A 186 20.37 12.61 -6.33
N ALA A 187 19.37 11.85 -6.77
CA ALA A 187 19.14 11.62 -8.19
C ALA A 187 18.41 12.79 -8.88
N GLU A 188 18.72 13.01 -10.14
CA GLU A 188 17.95 13.92 -10.98
C GLU A 188 16.89 13.14 -11.75
N VAL A 189 15.63 13.35 -11.43
CA VAL A 189 14.48 12.72 -12.06
C VAL A 189 13.33 13.71 -12.22
N SER A 190 12.74 13.72 -13.41
CA SER A 190 11.63 14.63 -13.73
C SER A 190 10.74 14.08 -14.84
N TRP A 191 9.49 14.51 -14.85
CA TRP A 191 8.64 14.41 -16.02
C TRP A 191 9.18 15.33 -17.11
N ILE A 192 9.34 14.80 -18.33
CA ILE A 192 9.71 15.57 -19.52
C ILE A 192 8.51 15.82 -20.42
N SER A 193 7.43 15.10 -20.20
CA SER A 193 6.08 15.30 -20.76
C SER A 193 5.05 14.70 -19.81
N ASP A 194 3.76 14.75 -20.15
CA ASP A 194 2.68 14.17 -19.34
C ASP A 194 2.77 12.64 -19.17
N ASP A 195 3.53 11.98 -20.05
CA ASP A 195 3.62 10.54 -20.15
C ASP A 195 5.07 10.00 -20.16
N SER A 196 6.05 10.86 -19.98
CA SER A 196 7.47 10.45 -20.06
C SER A 196 8.29 11.00 -18.91
N ILE A 197 9.12 10.12 -18.32
CA ILE A 197 9.98 10.43 -17.19
C ILE A 197 11.44 10.21 -17.59
N CYS A 198 12.29 11.18 -17.29
CA CYS A 198 13.73 11.08 -17.48
C CYS A 198 14.43 10.96 -16.13
N VAL A 199 15.27 9.95 -15.99
CA VAL A 199 16.19 9.74 -14.87
C VAL A 199 17.60 9.89 -15.41
N LYS A 200 18.39 10.83 -14.87
CA LYS A 200 19.80 10.95 -15.21
C LYS A 200 20.62 9.85 -14.52
N GLY A 201 21.61 9.32 -15.21
CA GLY A 201 22.61 8.45 -14.61
C GLY A 201 23.50 9.19 -13.63
N GLY A 202 24.24 8.46 -12.82
CA GLY A 202 25.19 9.03 -11.86
C GLY A 202 25.08 8.46 -10.44
N GLY A 203 24.13 7.57 -10.23
CA GLY A 203 23.93 6.88 -8.96
C GLY A 203 23.18 7.72 -7.92
N TYR A 204 23.27 7.24 -6.68
CA TYR A 204 22.62 7.82 -5.52
C TYR A 204 23.64 8.25 -4.48
N GLN A 205 23.25 9.18 -3.62
CA GLN A 205 24.06 9.64 -2.49
C GLN A 205 23.65 8.92 -1.22
N ASP A 206 24.63 8.59 -0.38
CA ASP A 206 24.39 8.08 0.96
C ASP A 206 23.83 9.20 1.84
N THR A 207 22.55 9.11 2.14
CA THR A 207 21.77 10.20 2.76
C THR A 207 21.05 9.69 4.00
N PRO A 208 21.17 10.37 5.16
CA PRO A 208 20.28 10.14 6.29
C PRO A 208 18.82 10.35 5.89
N TYR A 209 17.96 9.42 6.22
CA TYR A 209 16.54 9.49 5.87
C TYR A 209 15.66 8.99 7.00
N TYR A 210 14.63 9.75 7.35
CA TYR A 210 13.64 9.38 8.36
C TYR A 210 12.30 9.04 7.69
N ILE A 211 11.76 7.87 8.00
CA ILE A 211 10.53 7.36 7.39
C ILE A 211 9.30 7.95 8.08
N GLU A 212 8.44 8.60 7.34
CA GLU A 212 7.14 9.10 7.80
C GLU A 212 6.23 7.94 8.23
N SER A 213 5.34 8.18 9.20
CA SER A 213 4.27 7.24 9.56
C SER A 213 3.33 6.96 8.39
N ASP A 214 2.68 5.82 8.39
CA ASP A 214 1.91 5.30 7.26
C ASP A 214 0.51 5.92 7.20
N TRP A 215 0.20 6.68 6.15
CA TRP A 215 -1.12 7.25 5.91
C TRP A 215 -2.19 6.22 5.57
N SER A 216 -1.81 5.06 5.00
CA SER A 216 -2.77 3.96 4.83
C SER A 216 -3.21 3.42 6.19
N ALA A 217 -2.26 3.22 7.12
CA ALA A 217 -2.55 2.82 8.49
C ALA A 217 -3.40 3.87 9.23
N ALA A 218 -3.14 5.17 8.99
CA ALA A 218 -3.93 6.25 9.56
C ALA A 218 -5.42 6.14 9.17
N SER A 219 -5.75 5.65 7.97
CA SER A 219 -7.13 5.60 7.47
C SER A 219 -8.06 4.81 8.37
N TYR A 220 -7.58 3.77 9.04
CA TYR A 220 -8.38 2.98 9.98
C TYR A 220 -8.73 3.78 11.24
N TRP A 221 -7.87 4.69 11.67
CA TRP A 221 -8.12 5.60 12.78
C TRP A 221 -9.08 6.72 12.38
N TYR A 222 -9.05 7.17 11.13
CA TYR A 222 -10.08 8.03 10.56
C TYR A 222 -11.46 7.35 10.59
N GLU A 223 -11.54 6.09 10.17
CA GLU A 223 -12.76 5.30 10.23
C GLU A 223 -13.27 5.16 11.68
N ILE A 224 -12.39 4.83 12.61
CA ILE A 224 -12.70 4.75 14.04
C ILE A 224 -13.25 6.09 14.54
N ALA A 225 -12.64 7.21 14.19
CA ALA A 225 -13.11 8.53 14.54
C ALA A 225 -14.50 8.81 13.94
N ALA A 226 -14.71 8.44 12.67
CA ALA A 226 -16.00 8.63 11.99
C ALA A 226 -17.15 7.84 12.62
N LEU A 227 -16.87 6.63 13.11
CA LEU A 227 -17.88 5.70 13.64
C LEU A 227 -18.13 5.84 15.14
N SER A 228 -17.17 6.36 15.92
CA SER A 228 -17.33 6.59 17.35
C SER A 228 -18.33 7.71 17.66
N THR A 229 -18.88 7.77 18.86
CA THR A 229 -19.73 8.88 19.28
C THR A 229 -18.91 10.15 19.54
N ARG A 230 -17.70 9.99 20.06
CA ARG A 230 -16.70 11.06 20.25
C ARG A 230 -15.30 10.53 19.98
N ALA A 231 -14.49 11.31 19.31
CA ALA A 231 -13.11 10.96 19.05
C ALA A 231 -12.17 12.14 19.29
N HIS A 232 -11.05 11.82 19.91
CA HIS A 232 -9.86 12.67 20.01
C HIS A 232 -8.66 11.75 19.88
N ILE A 233 -8.09 11.68 18.67
CA ILE A 233 -7.03 10.73 18.35
C ILE A 233 -5.83 11.52 17.83
N GLU A 234 -4.68 11.36 18.45
CA GLU A 234 -3.43 11.92 17.98
C GLU A 234 -2.59 10.84 17.30
N LEU A 235 -2.07 11.16 16.13
CA LEU A 235 -1.27 10.29 15.28
C LEU A 235 0.08 10.97 15.01
N PRO A 236 1.09 10.76 15.86
CA PRO A 236 2.44 11.29 15.65
C PRO A 236 3.08 10.76 14.37
N GLY A 237 4.01 11.54 13.81
CA GLY A 237 4.83 11.13 12.68
C GLY A 237 4.21 11.28 11.30
N LEU A 238 3.00 11.82 11.20
CA LEU A 238 2.37 12.20 9.92
C LEU A 238 2.72 13.65 9.56
N PHE A 239 3.12 13.89 8.31
CA PHE A 239 3.59 15.20 7.86
C PHE A 239 2.51 15.96 7.08
N ALA A 240 2.45 17.28 7.26
CA ALA A 240 1.50 18.13 6.55
C ALA A 240 1.71 18.12 5.02
N ASN A 241 2.97 18.05 4.59
CA ASN A 241 3.35 17.96 3.18
C ASN A 241 3.83 16.54 2.85
N SER A 242 2.96 15.57 3.07
CA SER A 242 3.29 14.18 2.79
C SER A 242 3.37 13.89 1.30
N CYS A 243 4.35 13.11 0.89
CA CYS A 243 4.43 12.55 -0.46
C CYS A 243 3.61 11.25 -0.61
N GLN A 244 3.02 10.74 0.47
CA GLN A 244 2.12 9.59 0.41
C GLN A 244 0.77 10.01 -0.18
N GLY A 245 0.35 9.35 -1.27
CA GLY A 245 -0.93 9.64 -1.93
C GLY A 245 -2.13 9.52 -0.98
N ASP A 246 -2.09 8.55 -0.07
CA ASP A 246 -3.17 8.26 0.86
C ASP A 246 -3.45 9.40 1.87
N SER A 247 -2.53 10.35 2.03
CA SER A 247 -2.78 11.57 2.81
C SER A 247 -3.96 12.39 2.29
N LYS A 248 -4.27 12.27 0.99
CA LYS A 248 -5.44 12.92 0.36
C LYS A 248 -6.78 12.42 0.90
N GLY A 249 -6.81 11.24 1.49
CA GLY A 249 -8.01 10.68 2.13
C GLY A 249 -8.57 11.52 3.26
N ALA A 250 -7.74 12.32 3.94
CA ALA A 250 -8.17 13.21 5.01
C ALA A 250 -9.31 14.15 4.60
N LYS A 251 -9.27 14.68 3.38
CA LYS A 251 -10.32 15.57 2.84
C LYS A 251 -11.66 14.87 2.62
N LEU A 252 -11.63 13.60 2.21
CA LEU A 252 -12.86 12.82 2.05
C LEU A 252 -13.46 12.48 3.41
N PHE A 253 -12.64 12.22 4.42
CA PHE A 253 -13.09 11.96 5.77
C PHE A 253 -13.73 13.19 6.46
N GLU A 254 -13.41 14.42 6.05
CA GLU A 254 -14.13 15.61 6.51
C GLU A 254 -15.62 15.49 6.22
N LYS A 255 -15.99 14.99 5.03
CA LYS A 255 -17.39 14.74 4.64
C LYS A 255 -18.06 13.62 5.43
N LEU A 256 -17.28 12.79 6.09
CA LEU A 256 -17.75 11.69 6.94
C LEU A 256 -17.63 11.99 8.44
N GLY A 257 -17.37 13.24 8.80
CA GLY A 257 -17.38 13.73 10.18
C GLY A 257 -16.07 13.61 10.92
N VAL A 258 -14.93 13.68 10.23
CA VAL A 258 -13.60 13.69 10.85
C VAL A 258 -12.82 14.93 10.46
N LYS A 259 -12.50 15.77 11.43
CA LYS A 259 -11.63 16.93 11.27
C LYS A 259 -10.18 16.52 11.49
N THR A 260 -9.31 16.95 10.58
CA THR A 260 -7.86 16.81 10.69
C THR A 260 -7.23 18.13 11.07
N GLU A 261 -6.46 18.16 12.16
CA GLU A 261 -5.61 19.28 12.55
C GLU A 261 -4.16 18.84 12.52
N PHE A 262 -3.32 19.55 11.77
CA PHE A 262 -1.88 19.35 11.85
C PHE A 262 -1.35 20.03 13.11
N ILE A 263 -0.79 19.22 14.01
CA ILE A 263 -0.17 19.66 15.26
C ILE A 263 1.34 19.47 15.17
N LYS A 264 2.08 19.97 16.18
CA LYS A 264 3.53 19.73 16.22
C LYS A 264 3.81 18.21 16.28
N GLY A 265 4.44 17.69 15.21
CA GLY A 265 4.87 16.31 15.14
C GLY A 265 3.83 15.30 14.67
N GLY A 266 2.65 15.73 14.18
CA GLY A 266 1.65 14.81 13.68
C GLY A 266 0.30 15.44 13.37
N VAL A 267 -0.76 14.65 13.46
CA VAL A 267 -2.14 15.09 13.27
C VAL A 267 -3.00 14.75 14.47
N ARG A 268 -4.04 15.54 14.66
CA ARG A 268 -5.13 15.28 15.61
C ARG A 268 -6.43 15.09 14.85
N LEU A 269 -7.13 14.00 15.13
CA LEU A 269 -8.44 13.70 14.59
C LEU A 269 -9.51 13.97 15.64
N THR A 270 -10.55 14.71 15.26
CA THR A 270 -11.72 14.96 16.09
C THR A 270 -12.99 14.65 15.30
N LYS A 271 -13.98 14.07 16.01
CA LYS A 271 -15.31 13.83 15.46
C LYS A 271 -16.06 15.15 15.33
N THR A 272 -16.69 15.35 14.18
CA THR A 272 -17.62 16.46 13.91
C THR A 272 -19.04 15.96 13.69
N SER A 273 -20.01 16.87 13.60
CA SER A 273 -21.39 16.53 13.25
C SER A 273 -21.63 16.43 11.74
N GLU A 274 -20.63 16.71 10.91
CA GLU A 274 -20.77 16.62 9.47
C GLU A 274 -20.98 15.17 9.02
N CYS A 275 -21.91 14.99 8.10
CA CYS A 275 -22.13 13.72 7.43
C CYS A 275 -22.75 14.00 6.06
N ALA A 276 -22.03 13.70 5.01
CA ALA A 276 -22.55 13.85 3.65
C ALA A 276 -23.78 12.97 3.43
N GLU A 277 -24.74 13.45 2.66
CA GLU A 277 -25.90 12.66 2.24
C GLU A 277 -25.51 11.58 1.24
N ARG A 278 -24.49 11.83 0.45
CA ARG A 278 -23.87 10.90 -0.51
C ARG A 278 -22.40 11.26 -0.70
N LEU A 279 -21.57 10.25 -0.92
CA LEU A 279 -20.14 10.44 -1.21
C LEU A 279 -19.75 9.70 -2.49
N ASP A 280 -19.58 10.44 -3.58
CA ASP A 280 -19.04 9.92 -4.83
C ASP A 280 -17.61 10.42 -4.99
N ALA A 281 -16.69 9.53 -5.35
CA ALA A 281 -15.28 9.88 -5.52
C ALA A 281 -14.57 8.95 -6.49
N ASN A 282 -13.55 9.49 -7.17
CA ASN A 282 -12.59 8.70 -7.92
C ASN A 282 -11.40 8.39 -7.01
N LEU A 283 -11.19 7.12 -6.70
CA LEU A 283 -10.14 6.64 -5.80
C LEU A 283 -8.89 6.16 -6.54
N VAL A 284 -8.74 6.48 -7.83
CA VAL A 284 -7.60 6.02 -8.64
C VAL A 284 -6.24 6.40 -8.04
N GLU A 285 -6.17 7.54 -7.34
CA GLU A 285 -4.94 8.00 -6.67
C GLU A 285 -4.75 7.43 -5.26
N ILE A 286 -5.81 6.90 -4.65
CA ILE A 286 -5.81 6.35 -3.28
C ILE A 286 -6.53 5.00 -3.21
N PRO A 287 -6.24 4.05 -4.11
CA PRO A 287 -7.02 2.81 -4.22
C PRO A 287 -6.91 1.93 -2.97
N ASP A 288 -5.83 2.06 -2.21
CA ASP A 288 -5.62 1.30 -0.98
C ASP A 288 -6.52 1.77 0.19
N LEU A 289 -7.18 2.92 0.07
CA LEU A 289 -8.17 3.40 1.02
C LEU A 289 -9.61 2.97 0.67
N ALA A 290 -9.82 2.31 -0.45
CA ALA A 290 -11.17 1.95 -0.92
C ALA A 290 -11.94 1.13 0.12
N GLN A 291 -11.32 0.12 0.71
CA GLN A 291 -11.96 -0.73 1.72
C GLN A 291 -12.38 0.08 2.94
N THR A 292 -11.53 0.97 3.43
CA THR A 292 -11.84 1.85 4.56
C THR A 292 -13.03 2.75 4.24
N PHE A 293 -13.05 3.41 3.08
CA PHE A 293 -14.17 4.29 2.69
C PHE A 293 -15.47 3.53 2.45
N VAL A 294 -15.42 2.38 1.81
CA VAL A 294 -16.60 1.55 1.53
C VAL A 294 -17.25 1.11 2.84
N VAL A 295 -16.47 0.56 3.76
CA VAL A 295 -17.00 0.11 5.06
C VAL A 295 -17.50 1.30 5.88
N THR A 296 -16.76 2.40 5.95
CA THR A 296 -17.18 3.60 6.68
C THR A 296 -18.51 4.13 6.16
N CYS A 297 -18.66 4.28 4.84
CA CYS A 297 -19.89 4.79 4.24
C CYS A 297 -21.09 3.89 4.52
N CYS A 298 -20.94 2.56 4.35
CA CYS A 298 -22.00 1.62 4.69
C CYS A 298 -22.43 1.76 6.14
N LEU A 299 -21.49 1.78 7.07
CA LEU A 299 -21.78 1.83 8.50
C LEU A 299 -22.36 3.17 8.96
N LYS A 300 -22.06 4.26 8.25
CA LYS A 300 -22.67 5.58 8.49
C LYS A 300 -23.99 5.77 7.75
N GLY A 301 -24.41 4.83 6.91
CA GLY A 301 -25.60 4.98 6.09
C GLY A 301 -25.45 6.02 4.97
N VAL A 302 -24.25 6.25 4.48
CA VAL A 302 -23.95 7.19 3.40
C VAL A 302 -23.82 6.43 2.08
N PRO A 303 -24.79 6.57 1.15
CA PRO A 303 -24.66 6.02 -0.19
C PRO A 303 -23.43 6.55 -0.89
N PHE A 304 -22.85 5.73 -1.77
CA PHE A 304 -21.63 6.12 -2.48
C PHE A 304 -21.54 5.46 -3.86
N CYS A 305 -20.73 6.08 -4.71
CA CYS A 305 -20.17 5.47 -5.92
C CYS A 305 -18.68 5.80 -5.97
N PHE A 306 -17.84 4.79 -5.83
CA PHE A 306 -16.39 4.92 -5.94
C PHE A 306 -15.92 4.33 -7.27
N THR A 307 -15.21 5.15 -8.03
CA THR A 307 -14.59 4.79 -9.32
C THR A 307 -13.07 4.72 -9.16
N GLY A 308 -12.35 4.35 -10.23
CA GLY A 308 -10.89 4.26 -10.18
C GLY A 308 -10.38 3.01 -9.45
N LEU A 309 -11.17 1.94 -9.39
CA LEU A 309 -10.90 0.73 -8.61
C LEU A 309 -10.32 -0.42 -9.43
N GLN A 310 -9.93 -0.19 -10.68
CA GLN A 310 -9.50 -1.23 -11.63
C GLN A 310 -8.34 -2.09 -11.13
N SER A 311 -7.51 -1.59 -10.22
CA SER A 311 -6.41 -2.37 -9.65
C SER A 311 -6.81 -3.31 -8.50
N LEU A 312 -8.03 -3.19 -7.96
CA LEU A 312 -8.41 -3.87 -6.72
C LEU A 312 -8.67 -5.37 -6.89
N ARG A 313 -9.05 -5.82 -8.10
CA ARG A 313 -9.31 -7.25 -8.35
C ARG A 313 -8.06 -8.11 -8.38
N ILE A 314 -6.90 -7.52 -8.57
CA ILE A 314 -5.60 -8.20 -8.73
C ILE A 314 -4.62 -7.96 -7.59
N LYS A 315 -5.11 -7.44 -6.46
CA LYS A 315 -4.32 -7.23 -5.23
C LYS A 315 -4.12 -8.56 -4.47
N GLU A 316 -4.01 -8.50 -3.17
CA GLU A 316 -3.90 -9.68 -2.29
C GLU A 316 -5.08 -10.64 -2.47
N THR A 317 -6.24 -10.08 -2.70
CA THR A 317 -7.49 -10.76 -3.10
C THR A 317 -8.20 -9.93 -4.16
N ASP A 318 -9.30 -10.44 -4.72
CA ASP A 318 -10.29 -9.60 -5.41
C ASP A 318 -11.06 -8.79 -4.34
N ARG A 319 -10.55 -7.58 -4.07
CA ARG A 319 -11.07 -6.71 -3.00
C ARG A 319 -12.51 -6.27 -3.25
N ILE A 320 -12.91 -6.10 -4.51
CA ILE A 320 -14.28 -5.72 -4.85
C ILE A 320 -15.24 -6.84 -4.46
N SER A 321 -14.96 -8.06 -4.89
CA SER A 321 -15.80 -9.23 -4.56
C SER A 321 -15.81 -9.53 -3.06
N ALA A 322 -14.69 -9.37 -2.38
CA ALA A 322 -14.58 -9.54 -0.94
C ALA A 322 -15.46 -8.53 -0.17
N LEU A 323 -15.41 -7.25 -0.54
CA LEU A 323 -16.24 -6.20 0.07
C LEU A 323 -17.74 -6.47 -0.11
N ILE A 324 -18.15 -6.84 -1.32
CA ILE A 324 -19.56 -7.19 -1.60
C ILE A 324 -20.00 -8.35 -0.71
N THR A 325 -19.21 -9.41 -0.64
CA THR A 325 -19.53 -10.63 0.12
C THR A 325 -19.59 -10.33 1.62
N GLU A 326 -18.59 -9.65 2.17
CA GLU A 326 -18.51 -9.44 3.62
C GLU A 326 -19.50 -8.39 4.12
N LEU A 327 -19.76 -7.33 3.36
CA LEU A 327 -20.76 -6.34 3.73
C LEU A 327 -22.18 -6.88 3.60
N ARG A 328 -22.43 -7.86 2.72
CA ARG A 328 -23.71 -8.56 2.68
C ARG A 328 -24.00 -9.30 3.98
N LYS A 329 -23.02 -9.89 4.63
CA LYS A 329 -23.17 -10.52 5.96
C LYS A 329 -23.65 -9.52 7.02
N LEU A 330 -23.26 -8.25 6.86
CA LEU A 330 -23.68 -7.14 7.74
C LEU A 330 -24.98 -6.45 7.29
N GLY A 331 -25.60 -6.92 6.22
CA GLY A 331 -26.88 -6.43 5.73
C GLY A 331 -26.82 -5.33 4.67
N PHE A 332 -25.69 -5.16 3.98
CA PHE A 332 -25.51 -4.17 2.92
C PHE A 332 -25.38 -4.84 1.56
N ILE A 333 -26.17 -4.38 0.59
CA ILE A 333 -26.15 -4.89 -0.79
C ILE A 333 -25.45 -3.89 -1.71
N LEU A 334 -24.18 -4.19 -2.03
CA LEU A 334 -23.35 -3.38 -2.91
C LEU A 334 -23.45 -3.88 -4.36
N LYS A 335 -23.14 -2.98 -5.31
CA LYS A 335 -23.10 -3.28 -6.75
C LYS A 335 -21.73 -2.93 -7.31
N ALA A 336 -21.14 -3.84 -8.07
CA ALA A 336 -19.96 -3.56 -8.88
C ALA A 336 -20.40 -3.19 -10.29
N GLU A 337 -19.77 -2.17 -10.87
CA GLU A 337 -19.89 -1.80 -12.27
C GLU A 337 -18.59 -2.16 -12.98
N GLY A 338 -18.56 -3.33 -13.62
CA GLY A 338 -17.35 -3.89 -14.20
C GLY A 338 -16.24 -4.09 -13.15
N ASP A 339 -15.02 -3.77 -13.54
CA ASP A 339 -13.83 -3.87 -12.68
C ASP A 339 -13.40 -2.52 -12.08
N GLU A 340 -14.11 -1.44 -12.40
CA GLU A 340 -13.65 -0.07 -12.13
C GLU A 340 -14.41 0.65 -11.03
N ALA A 341 -15.62 0.20 -10.70
CA ALA A 341 -16.46 0.91 -9.75
C ALA A 341 -17.20 -0.02 -8.79
N LEU A 342 -17.46 0.51 -7.59
CA LEU A 342 -18.26 -0.09 -6.55
C LEU A 342 -19.21 0.94 -5.97
N SER A 343 -20.48 0.60 -5.83
CA SER A 343 -21.52 1.52 -5.35
C SER A 343 -22.44 0.86 -4.31
N TRP A 344 -23.05 1.71 -3.51
CA TRP A 344 -24.14 1.36 -2.62
C TRP A 344 -25.16 2.49 -2.61
N ASP A 345 -26.42 2.18 -2.92
CA ASP A 345 -27.52 3.15 -2.98
C ASP A 345 -28.46 3.05 -1.77
N GLY A 346 -28.01 2.42 -0.67
CA GLY A 346 -28.82 2.25 0.51
C GLY A 346 -29.58 0.91 0.57
N GLU A 347 -29.42 0.03 -0.41
CA GLU A 347 -30.09 -1.27 -0.45
C GLU A 347 -29.60 -2.16 0.71
N ARG A 348 -30.55 -2.78 1.43
CA ARG A 348 -30.27 -3.58 2.62
C ARG A 348 -30.87 -4.97 2.50
N CYS A 349 -30.27 -5.90 3.21
CA CYS A 349 -30.81 -7.24 3.48
C CYS A 349 -30.72 -7.55 4.98
N ASN A 350 -31.24 -8.71 5.38
CA ASN A 350 -31.06 -9.16 6.76
C ASN A 350 -29.59 -9.47 7.01
N ALA A 351 -29.02 -8.90 8.06
CA ALA A 351 -27.68 -9.27 8.53
C ALA A 351 -27.69 -10.70 9.06
N GLU A 352 -26.55 -11.37 8.99
CA GLU A 352 -26.35 -12.64 9.68
C GLU A 352 -26.39 -12.45 11.20
N ASP A 353 -26.85 -13.46 11.93
CA ASP A 353 -26.98 -13.39 13.40
C ASP A 353 -25.61 -13.22 14.09
N LYS A 354 -24.62 -13.96 13.67
CA LYS A 354 -23.25 -13.90 14.21
C LYS A 354 -22.23 -13.91 13.06
N PRO A 355 -22.12 -12.79 12.33
CA PRO A 355 -21.27 -12.77 11.16
C PRO A 355 -19.79 -12.95 11.54
N ILE A 356 -19.11 -13.76 10.77
CA ILE A 356 -17.64 -13.89 10.81
C ILE A 356 -17.11 -13.28 9.53
N ILE A 357 -16.35 -12.22 9.68
CA ILE A 357 -15.71 -11.55 8.55
C ILE A 357 -14.49 -12.36 8.13
N SER A 358 -14.48 -12.81 6.89
CA SER A 358 -13.33 -13.44 6.25
C SER A 358 -12.35 -12.38 5.76
N THR A 359 -11.07 -12.63 5.91
CA THR A 359 -10.03 -11.64 5.57
C THR A 359 -9.31 -11.91 4.26
N TYR A 360 -9.50 -13.09 3.65
CA TYR A 360 -8.97 -13.42 2.31
C TYR A 360 -7.45 -13.23 2.19
N GLU A 361 -6.70 -13.51 3.25
CA GLU A 361 -5.27 -13.23 3.33
C GLU A 361 -4.89 -11.76 3.05
N ASP A 362 -5.85 -10.85 3.24
CA ASP A 362 -5.69 -9.41 3.02
C ASP A 362 -5.80 -8.64 4.32
N HIS A 363 -4.69 -8.02 4.72
CA HIS A 363 -4.59 -7.21 5.93
C HIS A 363 -5.60 -6.06 5.97
N ARG A 364 -5.93 -5.46 4.81
CA ARG A 364 -6.86 -4.33 4.74
C ARG A 364 -8.29 -4.75 5.01
N MET A 365 -8.67 -5.99 4.68
CA MET A 365 -9.98 -6.54 5.04
C MET A 365 -10.13 -6.60 6.58
N ALA A 366 -9.15 -7.14 7.27
CA ALA A 366 -9.18 -7.20 8.74
C ALA A 366 -9.29 -5.82 9.37
N MET A 367 -8.45 -4.87 8.93
CA MET A 367 -8.35 -3.55 9.54
C MET A 367 -9.53 -2.62 9.19
N ALA A 368 -10.08 -2.72 7.99
CA ALA A 368 -11.26 -1.93 7.60
C ALA A 368 -12.56 -2.46 8.24
N PHE A 369 -12.65 -3.75 8.51
CA PHE A 369 -13.85 -4.32 9.16
C PHE A 369 -13.81 -4.30 10.69
N ALA A 370 -12.64 -4.23 11.33
CA ALA A 370 -12.55 -4.16 12.79
C ALA A 370 -13.39 -3.02 13.40
N PRO A 371 -13.44 -1.80 12.82
CA PRO A 371 -14.27 -0.71 13.31
C PRO A 371 -15.79 -0.96 13.17
N ALA A 372 -16.21 -1.96 12.39
CA ALA A 372 -17.64 -2.33 12.35
C ALA A 372 -18.16 -2.81 13.72
N SER A 373 -17.27 -3.12 14.65
CA SER A 373 -17.60 -3.41 16.04
C SER A 373 -18.34 -2.28 16.78
N PHE A 374 -18.32 -1.05 16.27
CA PHE A 374 -19.15 0.04 16.80
C PHE A 374 -20.66 -0.22 16.61
N LEU A 375 -21.04 -0.94 15.55
CA LEU A 375 -22.44 -1.25 15.24
C LEU A 375 -22.80 -2.71 15.53
N TYR A 376 -21.83 -3.60 15.48
CA TYR A 376 -22.00 -5.05 15.67
C TYR A 376 -21.20 -5.51 16.87
N ASN A 377 -21.87 -5.58 18.03
CA ASN A 377 -21.20 -6.01 19.26
C ASN A 377 -20.66 -7.45 19.11
N ASN A 378 -19.46 -7.67 19.61
CA ASN A 378 -18.74 -8.94 19.44
C ASN A 378 -18.54 -9.36 17.97
N LEU A 379 -18.26 -8.40 17.10
CA LEU A 379 -17.89 -8.68 15.72
C LEU A 379 -16.75 -9.70 15.66
N GLN A 380 -16.89 -10.71 14.82
CA GLN A 380 -15.89 -11.75 14.64
C GLN A 380 -15.09 -11.53 13.36
N ILE A 381 -13.76 -11.63 13.46
CA ILE A 381 -12.84 -11.54 12.32
C ILE A 381 -11.96 -12.78 12.28
N ALA A 382 -12.00 -13.49 11.15
CA ALA A 382 -11.19 -14.67 10.92
C ALA A 382 -9.77 -14.29 10.47
N ASN A 383 -8.79 -15.13 10.83
CA ASN A 383 -7.38 -14.96 10.47
C ASN A 383 -6.85 -13.54 10.75
N PRO A 384 -6.99 -13.03 11.99
CA PRO A 384 -6.63 -11.67 12.34
C PRO A 384 -5.13 -11.38 12.21
N GLU A 385 -4.28 -12.39 12.13
CA GLU A 385 -2.83 -12.31 11.94
C GLU A 385 -2.41 -11.66 10.62
N VAL A 386 -3.31 -11.59 9.65
CA VAL A 386 -3.02 -10.96 8.32
C VAL A 386 -2.58 -9.51 8.41
N VAL A 387 -2.85 -8.83 9.52
CA VAL A 387 -2.44 -7.43 9.74
C VAL A 387 -0.91 -7.25 9.75
N SER A 388 -0.15 -8.30 10.05
CA SER A 388 1.32 -8.27 10.10
C SER A 388 1.95 -7.81 8.78
N LYS A 389 1.23 -7.95 7.68
CA LYS A 389 1.69 -7.54 6.36
C LYS A 389 1.98 -6.04 6.23
N SER A 390 1.28 -5.19 7.00
CA SER A 390 1.48 -3.73 6.96
C SER A 390 1.33 -3.02 8.29
N TYR A 391 0.69 -3.64 9.29
CA TYR A 391 0.43 -3.03 10.60
C TYR A 391 0.46 -4.09 11.70
N PRO A 392 1.67 -4.60 12.06
CA PRO A 392 1.78 -5.73 13.00
C PRO A 392 1.13 -5.51 14.36
N HIS A 393 1.16 -4.27 14.87
CA HIS A 393 0.65 -3.91 16.21
C HIS A 393 -0.81 -3.39 16.20
N PHE A 394 -1.55 -3.62 15.12
CA PHE A 394 -2.91 -3.08 14.97
C PHE A 394 -3.85 -3.50 16.12
N TRP A 395 -3.83 -4.76 16.51
CA TRP A 395 -4.71 -5.25 17.59
C TRP A 395 -4.31 -4.71 18.95
N GLU A 396 -3.03 -4.56 19.24
CA GLU A 396 -2.52 -3.94 20.44
C GLU A 396 -2.90 -2.46 20.52
N ASP A 397 -2.82 -1.75 19.41
CA ASP A 397 -3.21 -0.34 19.32
C ASP A 397 -4.72 -0.17 19.51
N LEU A 398 -5.55 -1.06 18.97
CA LEU A 398 -6.98 -1.08 19.25
C LEU A 398 -7.27 -1.26 20.75
N LYS A 399 -6.58 -2.19 21.41
CA LYS A 399 -6.74 -2.39 22.85
C LYS A 399 -6.33 -1.14 23.63
N ALA A 400 -5.23 -0.50 23.25
CA ALA A 400 -4.78 0.76 23.85
C ALA A 400 -5.80 1.90 23.68
N ALA A 401 -6.57 1.88 22.60
CA ALA A 401 -7.63 2.84 22.33
C ALA A 401 -8.99 2.49 23.01
N GLY A 402 -9.05 1.41 23.78
CA GLY A 402 -10.22 1.01 24.55
C GLY A 402 -11.07 -0.10 23.94
N PHE A 403 -10.70 -0.66 22.79
CA PHE A 403 -11.36 -1.84 22.23
C PHE A 403 -11.05 -3.07 23.07
N LYS A 404 -12.01 -3.99 23.15
CA LYS A 404 -11.81 -5.32 23.70
C LYS A 404 -11.62 -6.29 22.54
N VAL A 405 -10.53 -7.04 22.57
CA VAL A 405 -10.18 -8.02 21.54
C VAL A 405 -9.83 -9.34 22.24
N TYR A 406 -10.56 -10.42 21.92
CA TYR A 406 -10.37 -11.75 22.51
C TYR A 406 -10.28 -12.83 21.45
#